data_be4299a240313ac4db17506f514f41d4
#
_entry.id   be4299a240313ac4db17506f514f41d4
#
_cell.length_a   1.000
_cell.length_b   1.000
_cell.length_c   1.000
_cell.angle_alpha   90.00
_cell.angle_beta   90.00
_cell.angle_gamma   90.00
#
_symmetry.space_group_name_H-M   'P 1'
#
loop_
_entity.id
_entity.type
_entity.pdbx_description
1 polymer ?
#
loop_
_entity_poly.entity_id
_entity_poly.type
_entity_poly.pdbx_seq_one_letter_code
_entity_poly.pdbx_strand_id
1 'polypeptide(L)'
;MAKTTKKKTVKVEPEGQAHIKATFNNIIISITNKNGQVISWSSAGKMGFRGSKKNTPYAAQLAAEDCAKVALESGLKRVKVYVKGPGAGRESAIRTIHNTGILVTEINDVTPIPHNGCRPPKKRRV
;
A
#
# COMPACT_ATOMS: atom_id res chain seq x y z
N MET A 1 11.88 18.71 23.36
CA MET A 1 11.44 18.42 22.97
C MET A 1 11.02 18.52 22.14
N ALA A 2 11.00 18.19 21.96
CA ALA A 2 10.69 18.13 20.98
C ALA A 2 9.85 18.86 20.40
N LYS A 3 9.86 18.98 20.10
CA LYS A 3 9.13 19.35 19.57
C LYS A 3 8.36 19.22 19.10
N THR A 4 8.29 19.44 19.04
CA THR A 4 6.98 18.93 18.77
C THR A 4 6.32 19.59 17.66
N THR A 5 6.68 19.15 16.59
CA THR A 5 5.83 19.24 15.47
C THR A 5 4.46 18.74 15.87
N LYS A 6 3.52 19.58 15.90
CA LYS A 6 2.14 19.18 15.91
C LYS A 6 1.90 18.35 14.68
N LYS A 7 1.93 17.05 14.84
CA LYS A 7 1.45 16.17 13.80
C LYS A 7 0.01 16.52 13.54
N LYS A 8 -0.30 16.85 12.31
CA LYS A 8 -1.69 16.95 11.90
C LYS A 8 -2.33 15.60 12.19
N THR A 9 -3.24 15.59 13.14
CA THR A 9 -4.02 14.39 13.40
C THR A 9 -4.97 14.18 12.24
N VAL A 10 -4.73 13.15 11.50
CA VAL A 10 -5.67 12.69 10.49
C VAL A 10 -6.81 12.00 11.23
N LYS A 11 -8.02 12.40 10.94
CA LYS A 11 -9.19 11.80 11.55
C LYS A 11 -9.33 10.35 11.07
N VAL A 12 -9.29 9.41 12.00
CA VAL A 12 -9.42 7.98 11.70
C VAL A 12 -10.82 7.51 12.00
N GLU A 13 -11.54 7.12 10.98
CA GLU A 13 -12.85 6.49 11.09
C GLU A 13 -12.67 4.97 11.02
N PRO A 14 -13.68 4.20 11.46
CA PRO A 14 -13.60 2.73 11.36
C PRO A 14 -13.43 2.23 9.92
N GLU A 15 -13.87 3.00 8.93
CA GLU A 15 -13.75 2.65 7.52
C GLU A 15 -12.69 3.53 6.85
N GLY A 16 -11.93 2.93 5.94
CA GLY A 16 -10.92 3.63 5.18
C GLY A 16 -10.63 2.93 3.87
N GLN A 17 -9.49 3.30 3.28
CA GLN A 17 -9.03 2.74 2.01
C GLN A 17 -7.59 2.29 2.13
N ALA A 18 -7.27 1.19 1.46
CA ALA A 18 -5.89 0.72 1.34
C ALA A 18 -5.51 0.78 -0.14
N HIS A 19 -4.47 1.53 -0.44
CA HIS A 19 -3.97 1.69 -1.81
C HIS A 19 -2.67 0.91 -1.94
N ILE A 20 -2.66 -0.10 -2.80
CA ILE A 20 -1.50 -0.95 -3.03
C ILE A 20 -1.01 -0.70 -4.44
N LYS A 21 0.21 -0.20 -4.56
CA LYS A 21 0.87 -0.04 -5.85
C LYS A 21 1.99 -1.08 -5.96
N ALA A 22 1.77 -2.10 -6.77
CA ALA A 22 2.72 -3.19 -6.96
C ALA A 22 3.35 -3.09 -8.35
N THR A 23 4.64 -2.82 -8.39
CA THR A 23 5.41 -2.76 -9.63
C THR A 23 6.36 -3.96 -9.70
N PHE A 24 7.08 -4.10 -10.80
CA PHE A 24 8.07 -5.16 -10.94
C PHE A 24 9.27 -4.97 -10.03
N ASN A 25 9.47 -3.77 -9.49
CA ASN A 25 10.64 -3.43 -8.68
C ASN A 25 10.33 -3.15 -7.21
N ASN A 26 9.07 -2.94 -6.85
CA ASN A 26 8.73 -2.53 -5.49
C ASN A 26 7.25 -2.70 -5.23
N ILE A 27 6.87 -2.55 -3.97
CA ILE A 27 5.48 -2.44 -3.58
C ILE A 27 5.36 -1.30 -2.57
N ILE A 28 4.32 -0.49 -2.73
CA ILE A 28 4.02 0.61 -1.83
C ILE A 28 2.58 0.46 -1.37
N ILE A 29 2.37 0.50 -0.07
CA ILE A 29 1.04 0.37 0.53
C ILE A 29 0.75 1.63 1.33
N SER A 30 -0.39 2.25 1.07
CA SER A 30 -0.85 3.43 1.80
C SER A 30 -2.26 3.16 2.30
N ILE A 31 -2.47 3.35 3.59
CA ILE A 31 -3.80 3.22 4.19
C ILE A 31 -4.30 4.62 4.51
N THR A 32 -5.49 4.92 4.03
CA THR A 32 -6.08 6.26 4.15
C THR A 32 -7.44 6.20 4.82
N ASN A 33 -7.94 7.36 5.23
CA ASN A 33 -9.33 7.50 5.65
C ASN A 33 -10.23 7.62 4.41
N LYS A 34 -11.53 7.78 4.61
CA LYS A 34 -12.49 7.93 3.50
C LYS A 34 -12.20 9.11 2.59
N ASN A 35 -11.56 10.14 3.12
CA ASN A 35 -11.26 11.36 2.39
C ASN A 35 -9.94 11.29 1.61
N GLY A 36 -9.22 10.19 1.72
CA GLY A 36 -7.94 10.02 1.03
C GLY A 36 -6.72 10.53 1.78
N GLN A 37 -6.89 10.95 3.02
CA GLN A 37 -5.75 11.39 3.85
C GLN A 37 -5.02 10.17 4.39
N VAL A 38 -3.70 10.14 4.23
CA VAL A 38 -2.88 8.98 4.61
C VAL A 38 -2.78 8.84 6.12
N ILE A 39 -3.17 7.68 6.63
CA ILE A 39 -3.03 7.32 8.05
C ILE A 39 -1.69 6.65 8.28
N SER A 40 -1.33 5.70 7.42
CA SER A 40 -0.06 4.99 7.49
C SER A 40 0.38 4.56 6.10
N TRP A 41 1.68 4.32 5.95
CA TRP A 41 2.23 3.83 4.70
C TRP A 41 3.43 2.95 4.98
N SER A 42 3.73 2.08 4.05
CA SER A 42 4.95 1.29 4.08
C SER A 42 5.31 0.84 2.67
N SER A 43 6.55 0.41 2.51
CA SER A 43 7.02 -0.12 1.23
C SER A 43 8.08 -1.18 1.50
N ALA A 44 8.42 -1.96 0.48
CA ALA A 44 9.50 -2.93 0.60
C ALA A 44 10.82 -2.23 0.91
N GLY A 45 11.05 -1.06 0.32
CA GLY A 45 12.25 -0.26 0.60
C GLY A 45 12.32 0.23 2.04
N LYS A 46 11.19 0.64 2.59
CA LYS A 46 11.08 1.06 3.99
C LYS A 46 11.45 -0.08 4.95
N MET A 47 11.10 -1.31 4.59
CA MET A 47 11.36 -2.50 5.40
C MET A 47 12.79 -3.04 5.23
N GLY A 48 13.64 -2.35 4.49
CA GLY A 48 15.06 -2.69 4.34
C GLY A 48 15.40 -3.56 3.14
N PHE A 49 14.44 -3.91 2.30
CA PHE A 49 14.72 -4.67 1.08
C PHE A 49 15.40 -3.80 0.03
N ARG A 50 16.26 -4.38 -0.75
CA ARG A 50 17.04 -3.69 -1.78
C ARG A 50 17.00 -4.45 -3.10
N GLY A 51 17.05 -3.71 -4.21
CA GLY A 51 17.11 -4.29 -5.55
C GLY A 51 15.92 -5.18 -5.87
N SER A 52 16.18 -6.32 -6.48
CA SER A 52 15.13 -7.27 -6.88
C SER A 52 14.36 -7.87 -5.71
N LYS A 53 14.90 -7.83 -4.51
CA LYS A 53 14.22 -8.35 -3.32
C LYS A 53 12.96 -7.57 -2.96
N LYS A 54 12.85 -6.33 -3.41
CA LYS A 54 11.66 -5.49 -3.18
C LYS A 54 10.41 -6.00 -3.90
N ASN A 55 10.58 -6.83 -4.90
CA ASN A 55 9.46 -7.37 -5.69
C ASN A 55 9.03 -8.76 -5.25
N THR A 56 9.36 -9.18 -4.05
CA THR A 56 9.00 -10.52 -3.56
C THR A 56 7.70 -10.48 -2.77
N PRO A 57 6.91 -11.56 -2.77
CA PRO A 57 5.72 -11.65 -1.91
C PRO A 57 6.04 -11.49 -0.43
N TYR A 58 7.21 -11.97 0.00
CA TYR A 58 7.64 -11.82 1.39
C TYR A 58 7.84 -10.34 1.76
N ALA A 59 8.48 -9.56 0.89
CA ALA A 59 8.65 -8.13 1.10
C ALA A 59 7.30 -7.41 1.19
N ALA A 60 6.37 -7.78 0.32
CA ALA A 60 5.01 -7.25 0.34
C ALA A 60 4.29 -7.57 1.65
N GLN A 61 4.47 -8.80 2.14
CA GLN A 61 3.88 -9.23 3.41
C GLN A 61 4.38 -8.38 4.57
N LEU A 62 5.69 -8.15 4.67
CA LEU A 62 6.26 -7.35 5.75
C LEU A 62 5.81 -5.89 5.66
N ALA A 63 5.78 -5.33 4.46
CA ALA A 63 5.32 -3.96 4.26
C ALA A 63 3.85 -3.80 4.64
N ALA A 64 3.00 -4.74 4.23
CA ALA A 64 1.58 -4.72 4.55
C ALA A 64 1.35 -4.86 6.05
N GLU A 65 2.09 -5.74 6.70
CA GLU A 65 1.98 -5.94 8.14
C GLU A 65 2.34 -4.68 8.93
N ASP A 66 3.44 -4.03 8.58
CA ASP A 66 3.86 -2.77 9.21
C ASP A 66 2.78 -1.69 9.07
N CYS A 67 2.32 -1.49 7.86
CA CYS A 67 1.30 -0.50 7.53
C CYS A 67 -0.02 -0.78 8.26
N ALA A 68 -0.47 -2.02 8.22
CA ALA A 68 -1.74 -2.42 8.82
C ALA A 68 -1.74 -2.33 10.35
N LYS A 69 -0.62 -2.64 10.99
CA LYS A 69 -0.50 -2.52 12.45
C LYS A 69 -0.70 -1.08 12.90
N VAL A 70 -0.05 -0.13 12.21
CA VAL A 70 -0.17 1.29 12.55
C VAL A 70 -1.60 1.76 12.35
N ALA A 71 -2.23 1.37 11.25
CA ALA A 71 -3.62 1.74 10.96
C ALA A 71 -4.59 1.15 11.99
N LEU A 72 -4.39 -0.10 12.38
CA LEU A 72 -5.23 -0.77 13.37
C LEU A 72 -5.12 -0.10 14.74
N GLU A 73 -3.93 0.26 15.16
CA GLU A 73 -3.69 1.00 16.40
C GLU A 73 -4.38 2.36 16.39
N SER A 74 -4.50 2.97 15.21
CA SER A 74 -5.18 4.25 15.05
C SER A 74 -6.70 4.16 15.08
N GLY A 75 -7.25 2.94 15.05
CA GLY A 75 -8.69 2.72 15.15
C GLY A 75 -9.38 2.27 13.87
N LEU A 76 -8.64 2.05 12.80
CA LEU A 76 -9.21 1.58 11.54
C LEU A 76 -9.63 0.11 11.68
N LYS A 77 -10.83 -0.22 11.20
CA LYS A 77 -11.37 -1.58 11.30
C LYS A 77 -11.69 -2.23 9.97
N ARG A 78 -12.06 -1.44 8.97
CA ARG A 78 -12.47 -1.93 7.66
C ARG A 78 -11.86 -1.08 6.57
N VAL A 79 -11.46 -1.71 5.47
CA VAL A 79 -10.88 -1.01 4.32
C VAL A 79 -11.44 -1.53 3.02
N LYS A 80 -11.51 -0.65 2.03
CA LYS A 80 -11.67 -1.01 0.64
C LYS A 80 -10.27 -1.00 0.03
N VAL A 81 -9.89 -2.07 -0.64
CA VAL A 81 -8.56 -2.20 -1.22
C VAL A 81 -8.59 -1.79 -2.69
N TYR A 82 -7.68 -0.91 -3.07
CA TYR A 82 -7.47 -0.50 -4.45
C TYR A 82 -6.08 -0.93 -4.86
N VAL A 83 -6.00 -1.90 -5.76
CA VAL A 83 -4.74 -2.49 -6.20
C VAL A 83 -4.39 -1.95 -7.58
N LYS A 84 -3.15 -1.53 -7.76
CA LYS A 84 -2.66 -0.99 -9.02
C LYS A 84 -1.33 -1.64 -9.37
N GLY A 85 -1.21 -2.13 -10.60
CA GLY A 85 0.03 -2.65 -11.14
C GLY A 85 0.13 -4.18 -11.14
N PRO A 86 1.09 -4.72 -11.89
CA PRO A 86 1.22 -6.16 -12.11
C PRO A 86 2.17 -6.88 -11.14
N GLY A 87 2.68 -6.21 -10.12
CA GLY A 87 3.68 -6.77 -9.21
C GLY A 87 3.24 -8.05 -8.51
N ALA A 88 4.20 -8.92 -8.19
CA ALA A 88 3.96 -10.22 -7.57
C ALA A 88 3.40 -10.15 -6.14
N GLY A 89 3.57 -9.02 -5.47
CA GLY A 89 3.16 -8.85 -4.07
C GLY A 89 1.70 -8.51 -3.83
N ARG A 90 0.91 -8.36 -4.89
CA ARG A 90 -0.49 -7.90 -4.79
C ARG A 90 -1.32 -8.72 -3.81
N GLU A 91 -1.42 -10.00 -4.07
CA GLU A 91 -2.25 -10.91 -3.27
C GLU A 91 -1.73 -11.07 -1.85
N SER A 92 -0.41 -11.16 -1.72
CA SER A 92 0.26 -11.31 -0.43
C SER A 92 -0.04 -10.10 0.47
N ALA A 93 0.01 -8.88 -0.09
CA ALA A 93 -0.29 -7.66 0.65
C ALA A 93 -1.75 -7.64 1.13
N ILE A 94 -2.69 -7.96 0.25
CA ILE A 94 -4.12 -7.97 0.60
C ILE A 94 -4.38 -9.00 1.70
N ARG A 95 -3.84 -10.19 1.55
CA ARG A 95 -4.01 -11.27 2.52
C ARG A 95 -3.45 -10.88 3.89
N THR A 96 -2.30 -10.24 3.91
CA THR A 96 -1.66 -9.80 5.15
C THR A 96 -2.46 -8.71 5.86
N ILE A 97 -3.01 -7.76 5.12
CA ILE A 97 -3.89 -6.73 5.71
C ILE A 97 -5.08 -7.39 6.41
N HIS A 98 -5.69 -8.36 5.74
CA HIS A 98 -6.82 -9.10 6.32
C HIS A 98 -6.40 -9.88 7.58
N ASN A 99 -5.26 -10.55 7.53
CA ASN A 99 -4.76 -11.35 8.65
C ASN A 99 -4.34 -10.52 9.87
N THR A 100 -4.01 -9.26 9.66
CA THR A 100 -3.63 -8.35 10.76
C THR A 100 -4.84 -7.96 11.63
N GLY A 101 -6.04 -8.14 11.10
CA GLY A 101 -7.27 -7.85 11.84
C GLY A 101 -8.15 -6.77 11.22
N ILE A 102 -7.73 -6.24 10.08
CA ILE A 102 -8.53 -5.26 9.33
C ILE A 102 -9.40 -5.99 8.32
N LEU A 103 -10.70 -5.79 8.39
CA LEU A 103 -11.63 -6.42 7.46
C LEU A 103 -11.53 -5.77 6.08
N VAL A 104 -11.26 -6.58 5.07
CA VAL A 104 -11.27 -6.13 3.68
C VAL A 104 -12.68 -6.31 3.14
N THR A 105 -13.37 -5.20 2.84
CA THR A 105 -14.76 -5.22 2.38
C THR A 105 -14.89 -5.32 0.88
N GLU A 106 -13.96 -4.72 0.15
CA GLU A 106 -13.93 -4.75 -1.31
C GLU A 106 -12.49 -4.78 -1.80
N ILE A 107 -12.29 -5.41 -2.95
CA ILE A 107 -11.01 -5.39 -3.66
C ILE A 107 -11.27 -4.89 -5.07
N ASN A 108 -10.68 -3.76 -5.43
CA ASN A 108 -10.82 -3.16 -6.75
C ASN A 108 -9.47 -3.08 -7.43
N ASP A 109 -9.37 -3.59 -8.64
CA ASP A 109 -8.18 -3.45 -9.46
C ASP A 109 -8.31 -2.17 -10.27
N VAL A 110 -7.45 -1.20 -9.98
CA VAL A 110 -7.47 0.11 -10.64
C VAL A 110 -6.25 0.32 -11.54
N THR A 111 -5.64 -0.77 -12.00
CA THR A 111 -4.51 -0.71 -12.92
C THR A 111 -4.90 0.07 -14.17
N PRO A 112 -4.19 1.15 -14.52
CA PRO A 112 -4.58 1.96 -15.65
C PRO A 112 -4.37 1.23 -16.99
N ILE A 113 -5.34 1.35 -17.86
CA ILE A 113 -5.27 0.82 -19.22
C ILE A 113 -5.43 2.01 -20.16
N PRO A 114 -4.34 2.45 -20.82
CA PRO A 114 -4.45 3.61 -21.72
C PRO A 114 -5.28 3.27 -22.97
N HIS A 115 -6.05 4.24 -23.42
CA HIS A 115 -6.80 4.16 -24.67
C HIS A 115 -5.92 4.68 -25.80
N ASN A 116 -4.87 3.93 -26.17
CA ASN A 116 -3.78 4.34 -27.07
C ASN A 116 -2.80 5.38 -26.52
N GLY A 117 -3.07 6.02 -25.44
CA GLY A 117 -2.19 6.90 -24.68
C GLY A 117 -0.93 7.46 -25.35
N CYS A 118 0.06 7.74 -24.53
CA CYS A 118 1.35 8.25 -25.00
C CYS A 118 2.21 7.15 -25.59
N ARG A 119 3.10 7.54 -26.52
CA ARG A 119 4.08 6.61 -27.05
C ARG A 119 4.94 6.05 -25.92
N PRO A 120 5.08 4.70 -25.81
CA PRO A 120 5.91 4.13 -24.77
C PRO A 120 7.39 4.48 -24.95
N PRO A 121 8.16 4.46 -23.85
CA PRO A 121 9.59 4.77 -23.95
C PRO A 121 10.33 3.71 -24.76
N LYS A 122 11.52 4.07 -25.21
CA LYS A 122 12.41 3.18 -25.94
C LYS A 122 12.69 1.92 -25.10
N LYS A 123 12.77 0.77 -25.77
CA LYS A 123 13.13 -0.48 -25.12
C LYS A 123 14.48 -0.35 -24.41
N ARG A 124 14.50 -0.69 -23.15
CA ARG A 124 15.72 -0.63 -22.35
C ARG A 124 16.72 -1.67 -22.83
N ARG A 125 17.95 -1.26 -23.04
CA ARG A 125 19.06 -2.18 -23.32
C ARG A 125 19.49 -2.79 -22.00
N VAL A 126 19.54 -4.11 -21.96
CA VAL A 126 19.98 -4.84 -20.78
C VAL A 126 21.24 -5.64 -21.13
#